data_4d43064451517c95c2582eaf1e1832c3
#
_entry.id   4d43064451517c95c2582eaf1e1832c3
#
_cell.length_a   1.000
_cell.length_b   1.000
_cell.length_c   1.000
_cell.angle_alpha   90.00
_cell.angle_beta   90.00
_cell.angle_gamma   90.00
#
_symmetry.space_group_name_H-M   'P 1'
#
loop_
_entity.id
_entity.type
_entity.pdbx_description
1 polymer ?
#
loop_
_entity_poly.entity_id
_entity_poly.type
_entity_poly.pdbx_seq_one_letter_code
_entity_poly.pdbx_strand_id
1 'polypeptide(L)'
;MMRRNVGILSACQALMMSAMTLIMPTSVLIGATLADEPEWATVPITFMFLGMLVATYPASLLMQRIGRRAGFLFGLMFATVGILLATYAIVNREFELFCFSFWLIGTFNGFGHYYRFAAADVASEGYRSRAIAWVMAGGVVAAIVGPTLAKFTREIVFDAPFAASYACLLFFYLASMVLLCFARIPQPTVEEQRHVPRPLIRIATQPTFFVAVFSGVVAYGSMNFLMTSTPLAMAGCGLSFDDMVFVVQWHVLGMFAPAFVTGHLIKRFGVTIIMGIGGLILLACGVINLSGVTLPHFLAGLFLLGVGWNFVFIGATTLVTETYSPAEKAKTQGFNDLLVFGTVTLTALTSGYLHEYYGWQLLNIAVLPFIVLAIIAIVWLHRSRLARPVVAAL
;
A
#
# COMPACT_ATOMS: atom_id res chain seq x y z
N MET A 1 -26.60 2.85 -12.28
CA MET A 1 -25.53 3.85 -12.07
C MET A 1 -24.46 3.34 -11.08
N MET A 2 -24.85 2.88 -9.88
CA MET A 2 -23.92 2.39 -8.84
C MET A 2 -22.91 1.35 -9.35
N ARG A 3 -23.36 0.22 -9.91
CA ARG A 3 -22.48 -0.86 -10.42
C ARG A 3 -21.47 -0.35 -11.46
N ARG A 4 -21.88 0.56 -12.35
CA ARG A 4 -20.98 1.16 -13.35
C ARG A 4 -19.89 2.00 -12.70
N ASN A 5 -20.24 2.87 -11.73
CA ASN A 5 -19.27 3.70 -11.04
C ASN A 5 -18.28 2.86 -10.21
N VAL A 6 -18.78 1.82 -9.49
CA VAL A 6 -17.91 0.88 -8.78
C VAL A 6 -16.99 0.17 -9.76
N GLY A 7 -17.49 -0.30 -10.92
CA GLY A 7 -16.66 -0.94 -11.96
C GLY A 7 -15.57 -0.01 -12.51
N ILE A 8 -15.89 1.27 -12.77
CA ILE A 8 -14.89 2.28 -13.19
C ILE A 8 -13.82 2.47 -12.14
N LEU A 9 -14.21 2.65 -10.87
CA LEU A 9 -13.27 2.84 -9.77
C LEU A 9 -12.40 1.59 -9.55
N SER A 10 -12.98 0.39 -9.70
CA SER A 10 -12.23 -0.87 -9.63
C SER A 10 -11.20 -0.99 -10.75
N ALA A 11 -11.57 -0.59 -11.98
CA ALA A 11 -10.64 -0.57 -13.10
C ALA A 11 -9.51 0.45 -12.89
N CYS A 12 -9.82 1.68 -12.42
CA CYS A 12 -8.80 2.68 -12.08
C CYS A 12 -7.85 2.18 -10.98
N GLN A 13 -8.40 1.50 -9.96
CA GLN A 13 -7.59 0.88 -8.90
C GLN A 13 -6.68 -0.22 -9.47
N ALA A 14 -7.21 -1.09 -10.34
CA ALA A 14 -6.44 -2.14 -10.98
C ALA A 14 -5.27 -1.57 -11.80
N LEU A 15 -5.52 -0.53 -12.59
CA LEU A 15 -4.48 0.15 -13.38
C LEU A 15 -3.42 0.80 -12.48
N MET A 16 -3.85 1.52 -11.43
CA MET A 16 -2.94 2.13 -10.46
C MET A 16 -2.08 1.07 -9.75
N MET A 17 -2.70 -0.01 -9.26
CA MET A 17 -1.98 -1.08 -8.58
C MET A 17 -1.05 -1.83 -9.54
N SER A 18 -1.43 -2.02 -10.81
CA SER A 18 -0.56 -2.63 -11.83
C SER A 18 0.67 -1.77 -12.11
N ALA A 19 0.53 -0.43 -12.12
CA ALA A 19 1.67 0.47 -12.19
C ALA A 19 2.56 0.30 -10.95
N MET A 20 1.99 0.26 -9.76
CA MET A 20 2.73 0.11 -8.50
C MET A 20 3.51 -1.22 -8.44
N THR A 21 2.91 -2.33 -8.84
CA THR A 21 3.55 -3.66 -8.82
C THR A 21 4.67 -3.79 -9.85
N LEU A 22 4.66 -2.98 -10.92
CA LEU A 22 5.79 -2.84 -11.84
C LEU A 22 6.87 -1.93 -11.23
N ILE A 23 6.48 -0.73 -10.77
CA ILE A 23 7.38 0.32 -10.30
C ILE A 23 8.20 -0.14 -9.09
N MET A 24 7.57 -0.77 -8.09
CA MET A 24 8.23 -1.12 -6.82
C MET A 24 9.53 -1.92 -7.00
N PRO A 25 9.52 -3.09 -7.65
CA PRO A 25 10.75 -3.87 -7.81
C PRO A 25 11.71 -3.27 -8.84
N THR A 26 11.20 -2.73 -9.96
CA THR A 26 12.06 -2.25 -11.03
C THR A 26 12.77 -0.95 -10.68
N SER A 27 12.15 -0.09 -9.88
CA SER A 27 12.77 1.17 -9.46
C SER A 27 14.00 0.99 -8.60
N VAL A 28 14.03 -0.06 -7.76
CA VAL A 28 15.21 -0.38 -6.94
C VAL A 28 16.36 -0.84 -7.84
N LEU A 29 16.06 -1.67 -8.84
CA LEU A 29 17.07 -2.14 -9.81
C LEU A 29 17.60 -0.98 -10.66
N ILE A 30 16.71 -0.11 -11.16
CA ILE A 30 17.10 1.09 -11.91
C ILE A 30 17.89 2.03 -11.00
N GLY A 31 17.41 2.26 -9.78
CA GLY A 31 18.11 3.08 -8.78
C GLY A 31 19.54 2.59 -8.53
N ALA A 32 19.74 1.28 -8.40
CA ALA A 32 21.06 0.68 -8.24
C ALA A 32 21.99 0.87 -9.47
N THR A 33 21.41 1.09 -10.66
CA THR A 33 22.20 1.35 -11.88
C THR A 33 22.43 2.82 -12.17
N LEU A 34 21.61 3.70 -11.63
CA LEU A 34 21.68 5.17 -11.85
C LEU A 34 22.40 5.89 -10.72
N ALA A 35 22.35 5.36 -9.49
CA ALA A 35 22.98 5.97 -8.34
C ALA A 35 24.51 5.77 -8.36
N ASP A 36 25.25 6.75 -7.87
CA ASP A 36 26.70 6.65 -7.69
C ASP A 36 27.09 5.63 -6.59
N GLU A 37 26.24 5.52 -5.56
CA GLU A 37 26.45 4.64 -4.42
C GLU A 37 25.30 3.62 -4.30
N PRO A 38 25.58 2.33 -4.06
CA PRO A 38 24.56 1.27 -4.00
C PRO A 38 23.48 1.49 -2.93
N GLU A 39 23.84 2.13 -1.82
CA GLU A 39 22.93 2.45 -0.71
C GLU A 39 21.78 3.37 -1.10
N TRP A 40 21.91 4.12 -2.20
CA TRP A 40 20.90 5.06 -2.71
C TRP A 40 19.89 4.40 -3.65
N ALA A 41 20.03 3.10 -3.91
CA ALA A 41 19.15 2.35 -4.83
C ALA A 41 17.66 2.47 -4.49
N THR A 42 17.30 2.62 -3.20
CA THR A 42 15.91 2.72 -2.72
C THR A 42 15.39 4.15 -2.60
N VAL A 43 16.22 5.16 -2.85
CA VAL A 43 15.84 6.58 -2.72
C VAL A 43 14.66 6.95 -3.63
N PRO A 44 14.57 6.50 -4.89
CA PRO A 44 13.40 6.79 -5.72
C PRO A 44 12.08 6.36 -5.07
N ILE A 45 12.01 5.15 -4.50
CA ILE A 45 10.82 4.66 -3.77
C ILE A 45 10.51 5.54 -2.56
N THR A 46 11.52 5.99 -1.84
CA THR A 46 11.37 6.92 -0.72
C THR A 46 10.70 8.21 -1.16
N PHE A 47 11.13 8.79 -2.29
CA PHE A 47 10.51 9.98 -2.87
C PHE A 47 9.05 9.73 -3.25
N MET A 48 8.72 8.54 -3.75
CA MET A 48 7.33 8.18 -4.05
C MET A 48 6.47 8.14 -2.78
N PHE A 49 6.92 7.49 -1.72
CA PHE A 49 6.17 7.44 -0.47
C PHE A 49 6.09 8.81 0.22
N LEU A 50 7.13 9.61 0.13
CA LEU A 50 7.13 10.98 0.65
C LEU A 50 6.15 11.86 -0.12
N GLY A 51 6.12 11.78 -1.46
CA GLY A 51 5.14 12.46 -2.29
C GLY A 51 3.70 12.05 -1.94
N MET A 52 3.46 10.76 -1.73
CA MET A 52 2.18 10.24 -1.28
C MET A 52 1.80 10.77 0.11
N LEU A 53 2.72 10.73 1.07
CA LEU A 53 2.50 11.21 2.43
C LEU A 53 2.10 12.68 2.46
N VAL A 54 2.87 13.53 1.77
CA VAL A 54 2.62 14.98 1.70
C VAL A 54 1.32 15.29 0.96
N ALA A 55 1.00 14.53 -0.09
CA ALA A 55 -0.20 14.77 -0.90
C ALA A 55 -1.50 14.27 -0.25
N THR A 56 -1.47 13.21 0.57
CA THR A 56 -2.68 12.54 1.05
C THR A 56 -3.66 13.48 1.76
N TYR A 57 -3.19 14.28 2.70
CA TYR A 57 -4.06 15.22 3.42
C TYR A 57 -4.56 16.38 2.54
N PRO A 58 -3.70 17.10 1.79
CA PRO A 58 -4.15 18.11 0.80
C PRO A 58 -5.11 17.56 -0.26
N ALA A 59 -4.87 16.32 -0.74
CA ALA A 59 -5.75 15.67 -1.70
C ALA A 59 -7.16 15.49 -1.14
N SER A 60 -7.29 15.09 0.12
CA SER A 60 -8.59 14.94 0.80
C SER A 60 -9.34 16.28 0.86
N LEU A 61 -8.66 17.35 1.27
CA LEU A 61 -9.24 18.70 1.35
C LEU A 61 -9.62 19.25 -0.03
N LEU A 62 -8.78 19.02 -1.03
CA LEU A 62 -9.06 19.42 -2.40
C LEU A 62 -10.29 18.68 -2.94
N MET A 63 -10.35 17.35 -2.78
CA MET A 63 -11.48 16.53 -3.21
C MET A 63 -12.78 16.86 -2.48
N GLN A 64 -12.71 17.35 -1.26
CA GLN A 64 -13.87 17.87 -0.54
C GLN A 64 -14.43 19.14 -1.20
N ARG A 65 -13.57 20.00 -1.76
CA ARG A 65 -13.96 21.28 -2.40
C ARG A 65 -14.40 21.10 -3.85
N ILE A 66 -13.61 20.40 -4.67
CA ILE A 66 -13.84 20.29 -6.13
C ILE A 66 -14.55 18.98 -6.53
N GLY A 67 -14.79 18.09 -5.58
CA GLY A 67 -15.34 16.75 -5.80
C GLY A 67 -14.28 15.70 -6.13
N ARG A 68 -14.59 14.44 -5.82
CA ARG A 68 -13.62 13.33 -5.96
C ARG A 68 -13.17 13.10 -7.40
N ARG A 69 -14.09 13.21 -8.38
CA ARG A 69 -13.76 13.01 -9.81
C ARG A 69 -12.70 14.00 -10.30
N ALA A 70 -12.91 15.29 -10.03
CA ALA A 70 -11.96 16.33 -10.43
C ALA A 70 -10.62 16.16 -9.70
N GLY A 71 -10.65 15.80 -8.41
CA GLY A 71 -9.44 15.51 -7.65
C GLY A 71 -8.64 14.33 -8.20
N PHE A 72 -9.30 13.24 -8.60
CA PHE A 72 -8.61 12.09 -9.22
C PHE A 72 -7.98 12.45 -10.57
N LEU A 73 -8.69 13.21 -11.42
CA LEU A 73 -8.13 13.70 -12.69
C LEU A 73 -6.93 14.60 -12.46
N PHE A 74 -7.00 15.49 -11.47
CA PHE A 74 -5.88 16.34 -11.08
C PHE A 74 -4.68 15.51 -10.59
N GLY A 75 -4.91 14.51 -9.74
CA GLY A 75 -3.86 13.59 -9.29
C GLY A 75 -3.19 12.85 -10.46
N LEU A 76 -3.99 12.36 -11.43
CA LEU A 76 -3.48 11.65 -12.62
C LEU A 76 -2.58 12.51 -13.50
N MET A 77 -2.72 13.83 -13.50
CA MET A 77 -1.79 14.73 -14.21
C MET A 77 -0.38 14.61 -13.63
N PHE A 78 -0.23 14.54 -12.30
CA PHE A 78 1.07 14.30 -11.66
C PHE A 78 1.66 12.95 -12.06
N ALA A 79 0.85 11.88 -12.07
CA ALA A 79 1.34 10.57 -12.51
C ALA A 79 1.79 10.58 -13.97
N THR A 80 1.03 11.24 -14.86
CA THR A 80 1.34 11.33 -16.28
C THR A 80 2.67 12.07 -16.51
N VAL A 81 2.85 13.24 -15.88
CA VAL A 81 4.11 13.99 -15.95
C VAL A 81 5.24 13.18 -15.31
N GLY A 82 4.99 12.59 -14.14
CA GLY A 82 5.97 11.77 -13.42
C GLY A 82 6.49 10.60 -14.28
N ILE A 83 5.61 9.87 -14.97
CA ILE A 83 6.05 8.72 -15.77
C ILE A 83 6.82 9.15 -17.04
N LEU A 84 6.45 10.26 -17.64
CA LEU A 84 7.21 10.81 -18.76
C LEU A 84 8.63 11.22 -18.33
N LEU A 85 8.75 11.91 -17.19
CA LEU A 85 10.06 12.28 -16.63
C LEU A 85 10.85 11.04 -16.20
N ALA A 86 10.21 10.02 -15.60
CA ALA A 86 10.88 8.77 -15.23
C ALA A 86 11.46 8.07 -16.46
N THR A 87 10.67 7.97 -17.53
CA THR A 87 11.11 7.35 -18.78
C THR A 87 12.30 8.12 -19.38
N TYR A 88 12.21 9.45 -19.40
CA TYR A 88 13.30 10.31 -19.87
C TYR A 88 14.56 10.14 -19.00
N ALA A 89 14.41 10.14 -17.67
CA ALA A 89 15.51 9.98 -16.73
C ALA A 89 16.24 8.62 -16.87
N ILE A 90 15.50 7.54 -17.14
CA ILE A 90 16.09 6.22 -17.41
C ILE A 90 16.95 6.25 -18.66
N VAL A 91 16.45 6.84 -19.75
CA VAL A 91 17.16 6.91 -21.05
C VAL A 91 18.41 7.78 -20.93
N ASN A 92 18.34 8.91 -20.22
CA ASN A 92 19.47 9.86 -20.10
C ASN A 92 20.35 9.59 -18.86
N ARG A 93 20.03 8.56 -18.07
CA ARG A 93 20.76 8.15 -16.84
C ARG A 93 20.83 9.26 -15.79
N GLU A 94 19.72 9.96 -15.56
CA GLU A 94 19.60 11.07 -14.60
C GLU A 94 18.93 10.61 -13.29
N PHE A 95 19.73 10.28 -12.27
CA PHE A 95 19.24 9.77 -10.98
C PHE A 95 18.32 10.75 -10.26
N GLU A 96 18.71 12.02 -10.14
CA GLU A 96 17.94 13.04 -9.42
C GLU A 96 16.57 13.27 -10.07
N LEU A 97 16.52 13.34 -11.42
CA LEU A 97 15.28 13.47 -12.17
C LEU A 97 14.39 12.23 -11.99
N PHE A 98 14.99 11.04 -11.92
CA PHE A 98 14.29 9.81 -11.63
C PHE A 98 13.64 9.86 -10.23
N CYS A 99 14.36 10.31 -9.21
CA CYS A 99 13.82 10.52 -7.86
C CYS A 99 12.67 11.54 -7.85
N PHE A 100 12.84 12.68 -8.52
CA PHE A 100 11.79 13.70 -8.61
C PHE A 100 10.54 13.19 -9.34
N SER A 101 10.70 12.40 -10.38
CA SER A 101 9.58 11.78 -11.09
C SER A 101 8.75 10.87 -10.18
N PHE A 102 9.40 10.18 -9.24
CA PHE A 102 8.75 9.34 -8.24
C PHE A 102 7.97 10.15 -7.19
N TRP A 103 8.45 11.34 -6.83
CA TRP A 103 7.64 12.28 -6.03
C TRP A 103 6.30 12.59 -6.70
N LEU A 104 6.30 12.86 -8.00
CA LEU A 104 5.07 13.15 -8.74
C LEU A 104 4.14 11.94 -8.81
N ILE A 105 4.69 10.75 -9.10
CA ILE A 105 3.92 9.49 -9.08
C ILE A 105 3.34 9.24 -7.68
N GLY A 106 4.11 9.46 -6.64
CA GLY A 106 3.68 9.37 -5.25
C GLY A 106 2.56 10.36 -4.91
N THR A 107 2.66 11.58 -5.39
CA THR A 107 1.60 12.58 -5.24
C THR A 107 0.27 12.05 -5.77
N PHE A 108 0.26 11.44 -6.97
CA PHE A 108 -0.95 10.77 -7.49
C PHE A 108 -1.42 9.64 -6.58
N ASN A 109 -0.52 8.83 -6.05
CA ASN A 109 -0.91 7.73 -5.16
C ASN A 109 -1.68 8.24 -3.93
N GLY A 110 -1.31 9.43 -3.40
CA GLY A 110 -2.06 10.11 -2.35
C GLY A 110 -3.53 10.39 -2.72
N PHE A 111 -3.82 10.69 -3.99
CA PHE A 111 -5.20 10.79 -4.50
C PHE A 111 -5.83 9.42 -4.74
N GLY A 112 -5.10 8.50 -5.38
CA GLY A 112 -5.59 7.21 -5.82
C GLY A 112 -6.06 6.30 -4.69
N HIS A 113 -5.44 6.36 -3.51
CA HIS A 113 -5.89 5.62 -2.33
C HIS A 113 -7.34 5.91 -1.92
N TYR A 114 -7.92 7.04 -2.34
CA TYR A 114 -9.33 7.38 -2.10
C TYR A 114 -10.31 6.69 -3.06
N TYR A 115 -9.87 5.93 -4.09
CA TYR A 115 -10.79 5.16 -4.96
C TYR A 115 -11.69 4.22 -4.16
N ARG A 116 -11.15 3.54 -3.12
CA ARG A 116 -11.90 2.65 -2.24
C ARG A 116 -13.01 3.37 -1.46
N PHE A 117 -12.73 4.60 -1.02
CA PHE A 117 -13.71 5.41 -0.31
C PHE A 117 -14.75 6.00 -1.27
N ALA A 118 -14.33 6.41 -2.47
CA ALA A 118 -15.26 6.85 -3.50
C ALA A 118 -16.23 5.72 -3.93
N ALA A 119 -15.76 4.46 -3.95
CA ALA A 119 -16.63 3.32 -4.20
C ALA A 119 -17.66 3.11 -3.08
N ALA A 120 -17.27 3.32 -1.82
CA ALA A 120 -18.19 3.27 -0.69
C ALA A 120 -19.25 4.40 -0.75
N ASP A 121 -18.86 5.59 -1.21
CA ASP A 121 -19.75 6.75 -1.31
C ASP A 121 -20.80 6.60 -2.44
N VAL A 122 -20.46 5.91 -3.55
CA VAL A 122 -21.42 5.66 -4.65
C VAL A 122 -22.29 4.44 -4.39
N ALA A 123 -22.00 3.63 -3.37
CA ALA A 123 -22.68 2.40 -3.05
C ALA A 123 -23.83 2.63 -2.07
N SER A 124 -24.94 1.87 -2.21
CA SER A 124 -25.95 1.78 -1.18
C SER A 124 -25.38 1.16 0.10
N GLU A 125 -25.97 1.44 1.24
CA GLU A 125 -25.48 1.05 2.57
C GLU A 125 -25.19 -0.47 2.66
N GLY A 126 -26.10 -1.31 2.20
CA GLY A 126 -25.91 -2.77 2.16
C GLY A 126 -24.90 -3.28 1.13
N TYR A 127 -24.39 -2.40 0.23
CA TYR A 127 -23.42 -2.76 -0.81
C TYR A 127 -22.03 -2.15 -0.58
N ARG A 128 -21.85 -1.27 0.39
CA ARG A 128 -20.58 -0.54 0.66
C ARG A 128 -19.38 -1.48 0.80
N SER A 129 -19.48 -2.50 1.65
CA SER A 129 -18.39 -3.46 1.86
C SER A 129 -18.02 -4.23 0.58
N ARG A 130 -19.04 -4.59 -0.23
CA ARG A 130 -18.82 -5.24 -1.52
C ARG A 130 -18.16 -4.29 -2.53
N ALA A 131 -18.57 -3.02 -2.56
CA ALA A 131 -17.97 -2.01 -3.43
C ALA A 131 -16.47 -1.81 -3.11
N ILE A 132 -16.12 -1.72 -1.83
CA ILE A 132 -14.73 -1.67 -1.38
C ILE A 132 -13.98 -2.94 -1.81
N ALA A 133 -14.57 -4.12 -1.59
CA ALA A 133 -13.96 -5.39 -1.97
C ALA A 133 -13.69 -5.48 -3.49
N TRP A 134 -14.61 -5.03 -4.33
CA TRP A 134 -14.41 -4.98 -5.78
C TRP A 134 -13.27 -4.06 -6.20
N VAL A 135 -13.14 -2.89 -5.57
CA VAL A 135 -12.02 -1.97 -5.82
C VAL A 135 -10.71 -2.62 -5.38
N MET A 136 -10.66 -3.23 -4.20
CA MET A 136 -9.46 -3.92 -3.70
C MET A 136 -9.08 -5.14 -4.55
N ALA A 137 -10.06 -5.81 -5.18
CA ALA A 137 -9.82 -6.90 -6.12
C ALA A 137 -8.95 -6.51 -7.33
N GLY A 138 -8.89 -5.21 -7.65
CA GLY A 138 -7.93 -4.68 -8.62
C GLY A 138 -6.48 -5.05 -8.33
N GLY A 139 -6.10 -5.23 -7.06
CA GLY A 139 -4.78 -5.71 -6.66
C GLY A 139 -4.45 -7.12 -7.16
N VAL A 140 -5.45 -8.00 -7.31
CA VAL A 140 -5.24 -9.35 -7.87
C VAL A 140 -4.85 -9.27 -9.35
N VAL A 141 -5.51 -8.39 -10.12
CA VAL A 141 -5.15 -8.12 -11.52
C VAL A 141 -3.72 -7.54 -11.58
N ALA A 142 -3.41 -6.62 -10.68
CA ALA A 142 -2.11 -5.98 -10.59
C ALA A 142 -0.97 -6.96 -10.31
N ALA A 143 -1.21 -8.01 -9.52
CA ALA A 143 -0.21 -9.04 -9.23
C ALA A 143 0.32 -9.73 -10.50
N ILE A 144 -0.51 -9.80 -11.54
CA ILE A 144 -0.16 -10.43 -12.81
C ILE A 144 0.30 -9.38 -13.82
N VAL A 145 -0.48 -8.31 -14.02
CA VAL A 145 -0.27 -7.35 -15.11
C VAL A 145 1.04 -6.59 -14.95
N GLY A 146 1.33 -6.02 -13.77
CA GLY A 146 2.50 -5.18 -13.55
C GLY A 146 3.83 -5.93 -13.77
N PRO A 147 4.11 -7.00 -13.01
CA PRO A 147 5.35 -7.76 -13.16
C PRO A 147 5.49 -8.42 -14.54
N THR A 148 4.39 -8.92 -15.12
CA THR A 148 4.41 -9.50 -16.47
C THR A 148 4.76 -8.44 -17.52
N LEU A 149 4.19 -7.23 -17.43
CA LEU A 149 4.54 -6.13 -18.30
C LEU A 149 6.04 -5.79 -18.18
N ALA A 150 6.56 -5.68 -16.95
CA ALA A 150 7.99 -5.43 -16.73
C ALA A 150 8.85 -6.49 -17.42
N LYS A 151 8.49 -7.77 -17.27
CA LYS A 151 9.23 -8.89 -17.87
C LYS A 151 9.30 -8.79 -19.39
N PHE A 152 8.19 -8.54 -20.06
CA PHE A 152 8.15 -8.50 -21.53
C PHE A 152 8.68 -7.21 -22.16
N THR A 153 8.75 -6.11 -21.39
CA THR A 153 9.14 -4.81 -21.93
C THR A 153 10.53 -4.34 -21.43
N ARG A 154 11.15 -5.09 -20.53
CA ARG A 154 12.43 -4.75 -19.90
C ARG A 154 13.54 -4.40 -20.90
N GLU A 155 13.68 -5.19 -21.96
CA GLU A 155 14.80 -5.15 -22.90
C GLU A 155 14.42 -4.58 -24.28
N ILE A 156 13.22 -4.00 -24.44
CA ILE A 156 12.79 -3.41 -25.72
C ILE A 156 13.71 -2.25 -26.11
N VAL A 157 14.20 -1.46 -25.14
CA VAL A 157 15.22 -0.44 -25.37
C VAL A 157 16.54 -0.98 -24.81
N PHE A 158 17.43 -1.43 -25.69
CA PHE A 158 18.64 -2.16 -25.32
C PHE A 158 19.56 -1.38 -24.38
N ASP A 159 19.80 -0.09 -24.67
CA ASP A 159 20.70 0.76 -23.88
C ASP A 159 20.05 1.37 -22.63
N ALA A 160 18.73 1.18 -22.46
CA ALA A 160 17.96 1.73 -21.34
C ALA A 160 16.93 0.70 -20.84
N PRO A 161 17.38 -0.35 -20.11
CA PRO A 161 16.47 -1.35 -19.56
C PRO A 161 15.33 -0.72 -18.75
N PHE A 162 14.13 -1.28 -18.92
CA PHE A 162 12.87 -0.79 -18.31
C PHE A 162 12.32 0.55 -18.87
N ALA A 163 13.01 1.31 -19.73
CA ALA A 163 12.46 2.55 -20.28
C ALA A 163 11.10 2.29 -20.98
N ALA A 164 11.00 1.24 -21.79
CA ALA A 164 9.74 0.84 -22.43
C ALA A 164 8.68 0.41 -21.39
N SER A 165 9.08 -0.26 -20.31
CA SER A 165 8.17 -0.63 -19.23
C SER A 165 7.49 0.59 -18.62
N TYR A 166 8.28 1.63 -18.31
CA TYR A 166 7.78 2.88 -17.77
C TYR A 166 6.93 3.65 -18.80
N ALA A 167 7.34 3.71 -20.06
CA ALA A 167 6.53 4.32 -21.12
C ALA A 167 5.15 3.67 -21.27
N CYS A 168 5.05 2.35 -21.11
CA CYS A 168 3.77 1.63 -21.13
C CYS A 168 2.82 2.04 -19.99
N LEU A 169 3.35 2.48 -18.84
CA LEU A 169 2.51 2.95 -17.73
C LEU A 169 1.73 4.24 -18.06
N LEU A 170 2.21 5.02 -19.02
CA LEU A 170 1.46 6.17 -19.54
C LEU A 170 0.07 5.75 -20.02
N PHE A 171 -0.02 4.59 -20.71
CA PHE A 171 -1.31 4.05 -21.13
C PHE A 171 -2.25 3.76 -19.94
N PHE A 172 -1.73 3.28 -18.81
CA PHE A 172 -2.55 3.00 -17.61
C PHE A 172 -3.14 4.29 -17.02
N TYR A 173 -2.35 5.36 -16.95
CA TYR A 173 -2.81 6.64 -16.42
C TYR A 173 -3.79 7.33 -17.38
N LEU A 174 -3.52 7.32 -18.68
CA LEU A 174 -4.44 7.87 -19.70
C LEU A 174 -5.76 7.08 -19.74
N ALA A 175 -5.71 5.75 -19.67
CA ALA A 175 -6.91 4.91 -19.59
C ALA A 175 -7.73 5.23 -18.32
N SER A 176 -7.06 5.44 -17.18
CA SER A 176 -7.72 5.85 -15.93
C SER A 176 -8.39 7.23 -16.07
N MET A 177 -7.75 8.20 -16.76
CA MET A 177 -8.36 9.51 -17.04
C MET A 177 -9.63 9.36 -17.89
N VAL A 178 -9.56 8.57 -18.97
CA VAL A 178 -10.72 8.30 -19.84
C VAL A 178 -11.85 7.64 -19.04
N LEU A 179 -11.56 6.61 -18.27
CA LEU A 179 -12.55 5.91 -17.43
C LEU A 179 -13.22 6.87 -16.43
N LEU A 180 -12.45 7.72 -15.76
CA LEU A 180 -12.98 8.69 -14.81
C LEU A 180 -13.87 9.77 -15.46
N CYS A 181 -13.69 10.07 -16.76
CA CYS A 181 -14.60 10.95 -17.47
C CYS A 181 -16.04 10.41 -17.50
N PHE A 182 -16.23 9.11 -17.41
CA PHE A 182 -17.55 8.46 -17.36
C PHE A 182 -18.04 8.21 -15.92
N ALA A 183 -17.26 8.44 -14.90
CA ALA A 183 -17.64 8.27 -13.51
C ALA A 183 -18.55 9.42 -13.03
N ARG A 184 -19.61 9.08 -12.29
CA ARG A 184 -20.49 10.04 -11.60
C ARG A 184 -20.41 9.78 -10.12
N ILE A 185 -19.56 10.53 -9.43
CA ILE A 185 -19.33 10.39 -7.99
C ILE A 185 -20.05 11.54 -7.28
N PRO A 186 -20.95 11.27 -6.31
CA PRO A 186 -21.67 12.31 -5.56
C PRO A 186 -20.69 13.19 -4.78
N GLN A 187 -21.05 14.46 -4.65
CA GLN A 187 -20.32 15.38 -3.77
C GLN A 187 -20.77 15.15 -2.31
N PRO A 188 -19.90 15.44 -1.33
CA PRO A 188 -20.27 15.39 0.08
C PRO A 188 -21.45 16.32 0.39
N THR A 189 -22.41 15.86 1.19
CA THR A 189 -23.56 16.65 1.59
C THR A 189 -23.22 17.66 2.70
N VAL A 190 -23.95 18.78 2.72
CA VAL A 190 -23.76 19.86 3.72
C VAL A 190 -24.01 19.38 5.16
N GLU A 191 -24.85 18.36 5.35
CA GLU A 191 -25.15 17.77 6.66
C GLU A 191 -23.96 17.02 7.28
N GLU A 192 -23.13 16.36 6.45
CA GLU A 192 -21.91 15.70 6.92
C GLU A 192 -20.86 16.68 7.49
N GLN A 193 -21.04 17.99 7.22
CA GLN A 193 -20.10 19.05 7.63
C GLN A 193 -20.48 19.73 8.96
N ARG A 194 -21.68 19.51 9.53
CA ARG A 194 -22.24 20.32 10.65
C ARG A 194 -21.94 19.84 12.07
N HIS A 195 -21.43 18.64 12.28
CA HIS A 195 -21.15 18.16 13.65
C HIS A 195 -19.78 18.61 14.16
N VAL A 196 -19.75 19.14 15.41
CA VAL A 196 -18.49 19.51 16.08
C VAL A 196 -17.71 18.26 16.46
N PRO A 197 -16.56 18.01 15.85
CA PRO A 197 -15.80 16.79 16.09
C PRO A 197 -15.00 16.87 17.39
N ARG A 198 -14.87 15.73 18.13
CA ARG A 198 -14.01 15.63 19.32
C ARG A 198 -12.55 15.99 18.97
N PRO A 199 -11.74 16.54 19.88
CA PRO A 199 -10.29 16.73 19.68
C PRO A 199 -9.60 15.42 19.30
N LEU A 200 -8.66 15.48 18.35
CA LEU A 200 -7.95 14.28 17.85
C LEU A 200 -7.25 13.51 18.98
N ILE A 201 -6.72 14.24 19.98
CA ILE A 201 -6.05 13.62 21.13
C ILE A 201 -6.96 12.65 21.90
N ARG A 202 -8.25 12.97 22.06
CA ARG A 202 -9.21 12.07 22.72
C ARG A 202 -9.46 10.80 21.92
N ILE A 203 -9.30 10.85 20.61
CA ILE A 203 -9.43 9.68 19.76
C ILE A 203 -8.14 8.87 19.81
N ALA A 204 -7.00 9.54 19.72
CA ALA A 204 -5.68 8.92 19.71
C ALA A 204 -5.33 8.19 21.02
N THR A 205 -5.86 8.66 22.15
CA THR A 205 -5.65 8.02 23.48
C THR A 205 -6.55 6.81 23.73
N GLN A 206 -7.49 6.49 22.82
CA GLN A 206 -8.29 5.27 22.98
C GLN A 206 -7.42 4.02 22.78
N PRO A 207 -7.48 3.01 23.69
CA PRO A 207 -6.71 1.77 23.55
C PRO A 207 -6.94 1.07 22.21
N THR A 208 -8.19 1.06 21.71
CA THR A 208 -8.54 0.48 20.43
C THR A 208 -7.83 1.20 19.27
N PHE A 209 -7.79 2.55 19.29
CA PHE A 209 -7.09 3.33 18.27
C PHE A 209 -5.58 3.07 18.31
N PHE A 210 -4.99 3.10 19.51
CA PHE A 210 -3.55 2.84 19.67
C PHE A 210 -3.14 1.47 19.11
N VAL A 211 -3.84 0.40 19.50
CA VAL A 211 -3.53 -0.96 19.01
C VAL A 211 -3.77 -1.07 17.50
N ALA A 212 -4.83 -0.46 16.99
CA ALA A 212 -5.12 -0.45 15.56
C ALA A 212 -4.00 0.20 14.76
N VAL A 213 -3.63 1.44 15.12
CA VAL A 213 -2.59 2.21 14.42
C VAL A 213 -1.23 1.54 14.56
N PHE A 214 -0.85 1.13 15.77
CA PHE A 214 0.43 0.46 16.01
C PHE A 214 0.56 -0.83 15.20
N SER A 215 -0.47 -1.68 15.20
CA SER A 215 -0.47 -2.91 14.39
C SER A 215 -0.43 -2.63 12.89
N GLY A 216 -1.15 -1.61 12.42
CA GLY A 216 -1.14 -1.17 11.03
C GLY A 216 0.24 -0.66 10.59
N VAL A 217 0.88 0.16 11.43
CA VAL A 217 2.24 0.68 11.25
C VAL A 217 3.26 -0.47 11.17
N VAL A 218 3.19 -1.41 12.12
CA VAL A 218 4.10 -2.56 12.14
C VAL A 218 3.91 -3.44 10.91
N ALA A 219 2.66 -3.78 10.56
CA ALA A 219 2.38 -4.63 9.41
C ALA A 219 2.85 -4.00 8.09
N TYR A 220 2.49 -2.73 7.86
CA TYR A 220 2.86 -2.05 6.62
C TYR A 220 4.35 -1.70 6.58
N GLY A 221 4.89 -1.22 7.69
CA GLY A 221 6.32 -0.90 7.81
C GLY A 221 7.21 -2.14 7.59
N SER A 222 6.90 -3.27 8.24
CA SER A 222 7.65 -4.53 8.03
C SER A 222 7.54 -5.03 6.59
N MET A 223 6.32 -5.00 6.03
CA MET A 223 6.09 -5.41 4.64
C MET A 223 6.90 -4.56 3.68
N ASN A 224 6.82 -3.22 3.80
CA ASN A 224 7.53 -2.31 2.92
C ASN A 224 9.06 -2.43 3.08
N PHE A 225 9.55 -2.55 4.32
CA PHE A 225 10.97 -2.68 4.62
C PHE A 225 11.61 -3.91 3.96
N LEU A 226 10.97 -5.07 4.09
CA LEU A 226 11.45 -6.31 3.50
C LEU A 226 11.25 -6.31 1.98
N MET A 227 10.08 -5.88 1.49
CA MET A 227 9.76 -5.90 0.07
C MET A 227 10.65 -4.94 -0.74
N THR A 228 10.99 -3.77 -0.19
CA THR A 228 11.86 -2.80 -0.86
C THR A 228 13.28 -3.35 -1.07
N SER A 229 13.83 -4.12 -0.11
CA SER A 229 15.15 -4.73 -0.23
C SER A 229 15.17 -6.09 -0.94
N THR A 230 14.00 -6.72 -1.14
CA THR A 230 13.92 -8.05 -1.78
C THR A 230 14.59 -8.12 -3.15
N PRO A 231 14.40 -7.15 -4.07
CA PRO A 231 15.08 -7.20 -5.38
C PRO A 231 16.60 -7.20 -5.26
N LEU A 232 17.17 -6.42 -4.35
CA LEU A 232 18.61 -6.37 -4.09
C LEU A 232 19.11 -7.70 -3.49
N ALA A 233 18.37 -8.22 -2.50
CA ALA A 233 18.71 -9.49 -1.85
C ALA A 233 18.69 -10.67 -2.84
N MET A 234 17.66 -10.75 -3.69
CA MET A 234 17.55 -11.79 -4.69
C MET A 234 18.65 -11.69 -5.77
N ALA A 235 18.93 -10.48 -6.25
CA ALA A 235 20.01 -10.23 -7.20
C ALA A 235 21.38 -10.59 -6.60
N GLY A 236 21.63 -10.20 -5.34
CA GLY A 236 22.85 -10.54 -4.61
C GLY A 236 23.05 -12.05 -4.38
N CYS A 237 21.95 -12.83 -4.35
CA CYS A 237 21.97 -14.30 -4.29
C CYS A 237 22.09 -14.97 -5.69
N GLY A 238 22.21 -14.20 -6.78
CA GLY A 238 22.32 -14.73 -8.14
C GLY A 238 21.01 -15.24 -8.73
N LEU A 239 19.85 -14.89 -8.14
CA LEU A 239 18.54 -15.24 -8.68
C LEU A 239 18.19 -14.35 -9.88
N SER A 240 17.49 -14.93 -10.85
CA SER A 240 17.12 -14.25 -12.09
C SER A 240 16.03 -13.21 -11.88
N PHE A 241 15.90 -12.29 -12.85
CA PHE A 241 14.78 -11.35 -12.85
C PHE A 241 13.42 -12.07 -12.95
N ASP A 242 13.35 -13.19 -13.65
CA ASP A 242 12.14 -14.01 -13.76
C ASP A 242 11.75 -14.63 -12.41
N ASP A 243 12.73 -15.07 -11.62
CA ASP A 243 12.49 -15.56 -10.26
C ASP A 243 11.95 -14.44 -9.37
N MET A 244 12.49 -13.23 -9.50
CA MET A 244 12.00 -12.06 -8.76
C MET A 244 10.58 -11.69 -9.16
N VAL A 245 10.27 -11.67 -10.46
CA VAL A 245 8.90 -11.44 -10.96
C VAL A 245 7.94 -12.45 -10.35
N PHE A 246 8.31 -13.72 -10.33
CA PHE A 246 7.52 -14.80 -9.78
C PHE A 246 7.26 -14.60 -8.27
N VAL A 247 8.29 -14.28 -7.49
CA VAL A 247 8.17 -14.02 -6.04
C VAL A 247 7.28 -12.81 -5.77
N VAL A 248 7.45 -11.71 -6.52
CA VAL A 248 6.63 -10.50 -6.37
C VAL A 248 5.16 -10.77 -6.70
N GLN A 249 4.89 -11.53 -7.76
CA GLN A 249 3.52 -11.92 -8.13
C GLN A 249 2.82 -12.67 -7.00
N TRP A 250 3.49 -13.66 -6.41
CA TRP A 250 2.93 -14.43 -5.29
C TRP A 250 2.80 -13.62 -4.02
N HIS A 251 3.74 -12.70 -3.75
CA HIS A 251 3.62 -11.76 -2.64
C HIS A 251 2.35 -10.89 -2.78
N VAL A 252 2.16 -10.27 -3.93
CA VAL A 252 1.00 -9.40 -4.19
C VAL A 252 -0.29 -10.19 -4.18
N LEU A 253 -0.30 -11.43 -4.70
CA LEU A 253 -1.43 -12.33 -4.54
C LEU A 253 -1.72 -12.61 -3.07
N GLY A 254 -0.69 -12.87 -2.26
CA GLY A 254 -0.81 -13.02 -0.80
C GLY A 254 -1.40 -11.78 -0.12
N MET A 255 -1.08 -10.58 -0.60
CA MET A 255 -1.64 -9.33 -0.06
C MET A 255 -3.14 -9.16 -0.37
N PHE A 256 -3.59 -9.50 -1.57
CA PHE A 256 -4.93 -9.10 -2.04
C PHE A 256 -5.92 -10.25 -2.18
N ALA A 257 -5.50 -11.46 -2.53
CA ALA A 257 -6.42 -12.58 -2.66
C ALA A 257 -7.13 -12.96 -1.34
N PRO A 258 -6.46 -13.00 -0.17
CA PRO A 258 -7.15 -13.28 1.09
C PRO A 258 -8.20 -12.23 1.47
N ALA A 259 -8.12 -10.99 0.94
CA ALA A 259 -9.07 -9.92 1.27
C ALA A 259 -10.54 -10.32 1.03
N PHE A 260 -10.81 -11.16 0.01
CA PHE A 260 -12.16 -11.66 -0.27
C PHE A 260 -12.76 -12.48 0.89
N VAL A 261 -11.92 -13.15 1.67
CA VAL A 261 -12.34 -13.99 2.80
C VAL A 261 -12.08 -13.34 4.16
N THR A 262 -11.10 -12.45 4.26
CA THR A 262 -10.69 -11.80 5.52
C THR A 262 -11.86 -11.10 6.20
N GLY A 263 -12.71 -10.39 5.45
CA GLY A 263 -13.90 -9.74 6.01
C GLY A 263 -14.91 -10.73 6.61
N HIS A 264 -15.08 -11.92 6.00
CA HIS A 264 -15.93 -12.98 6.53
C HIS A 264 -15.32 -13.63 7.78
N LEU A 265 -13.99 -13.82 7.79
CA LEU A 265 -13.26 -14.35 8.95
C LEU A 265 -13.34 -13.39 10.14
N ILE A 266 -13.17 -12.09 9.91
CA ILE A 266 -13.31 -11.05 10.95
C ILE A 266 -14.73 -11.07 11.53
N LYS A 267 -15.76 -11.17 10.69
CA LYS A 267 -17.16 -11.25 11.16
C LYS A 267 -17.43 -12.52 11.98
N ARG A 268 -16.83 -13.65 11.62
CA ARG A 268 -17.06 -14.95 12.26
C ARG A 268 -16.26 -15.13 13.56
N PHE A 269 -15.00 -14.74 13.57
CA PHE A 269 -14.04 -15.04 14.65
C PHE A 269 -13.64 -13.79 15.46
N GLY A 270 -13.97 -12.61 15.00
CA GLY A 270 -13.58 -11.34 15.60
C GLY A 270 -12.27 -10.78 15.05
N VAL A 271 -12.18 -9.46 15.05
CA VAL A 271 -11.08 -8.71 14.41
C VAL A 271 -9.73 -8.98 15.07
N THR A 272 -9.67 -9.04 16.41
CA THR A 272 -8.42 -9.22 17.16
C THR A 272 -7.84 -10.62 16.97
N ILE A 273 -8.68 -11.66 16.82
CA ILE A 273 -8.21 -13.03 16.54
C ILE A 273 -7.55 -13.09 15.14
N ILE A 274 -8.20 -12.52 14.13
CA ILE A 274 -7.66 -12.52 12.76
C ILE A 274 -6.37 -11.72 12.69
N MET A 275 -6.28 -10.57 13.36
CA MET A 275 -5.03 -9.81 13.48
C MET A 275 -3.93 -10.61 14.18
N GLY A 276 -4.26 -11.34 15.24
CA GLY A 276 -3.31 -12.23 15.95
C GLY A 276 -2.76 -13.33 15.04
N ILE A 277 -3.63 -13.99 14.27
CA ILE A 277 -3.22 -14.97 13.25
C ILE A 277 -2.30 -14.32 12.21
N GLY A 278 -2.65 -13.13 11.71
CA GLY A 278 -1.81 -12.36 10.79
C GLY A 278 -0.42 -12.07 11.36
N GLY A 279 -0.34 -11.67 12.64
CA GLY A 279 0.93 -11.46 13.34
C GLY A 279 1.78 -12.74 13.43
N LEU A 280 1.18 -13.88 13.72
CA LEU A 280 1.88 -15.19 13.73
C LEU A 280 2.40 -15.56 12.32
N ILE A 281 1.64 -15.28 11.27
CA ILE A 281 2.07 -15.48 9.89
C ILE A 281 3.26 -14.58 9.56
N LEU A 282 3.27 -13.31 10.02
CA LEU A 282 4.42 -12.41 9.85
C LEU A 282 5.68 -12.93 10.59
N LEU A 283 5.53 -13.52 11.78
CA LEU A 283 6.64 -14.18 12.46
C LEU A 283 7.16 -15.38 11.68
N ALA A 284 6.26 -16.22 11.14
CA ALA A 284 6.64 -17.36 10.30
C ALA A 284 7.39 -16.92 9.04
N CYS A 285 6.99 -15.80 8.41
CA CYS A 285 7.73 -15.17 7.33
C CYS A 285 9.19 -14.87 7.74
N GLY A 286 9.39 -14.20 8.89
CA GLY A 286 10.72 -13.87 9.38
C GLY A 286 11.59 -15.12 9.63
N VAL A 287 11.01 -16.18 10.22
CA VAL A 287 11.71 -17.46 10.45
C VAL A 287 12.13 -18.10 9.12
N ILE A 288 11.25 -18.13 8.11
CA ILE A 288 11.57 -18.70 6.79
C ILE A 288 12.66 -17.88 6.10
N ASN A 289 12.57 -16.56 6.12
CA ASN A 289 13.58 -15.69 5.50
C ASN A 289 14.96 -15.81 6.18
N LEU A 290 15.00 -16.15 7.47
CA LEU A 290 16.24 -16.40 8.20
C LEU A 290 16.78 -17.81 8.00
N SER A 291 15.97 -18.78 7.55
CA SER A 291 16.38 -20.17 7.35
C SER A 291 17.13 -20.41 6.05
N GLY A 292 17.08 -19.47 5.08
CA GLY A 292 17.79 -19.60 3.81
C GLY A 292 17.55 -18.46 2.83
N VAL A 293 18.29 -18.47 1.72
CA VAL A 293 18.28 -17.45 0.66
C VAL A 293 18.08 -18.05 -0.73
N THR A 294 17.43 -19.19 -0.82
CA THR A 294 17.06 -19.80 -2.10
C THR A 294 15.68 -19.33 -2.56
N LEU A 295 15.35 -19.55 -3.83
CA LEU A 295 14.06 -19.18 -4.40
C LEU A 295 12.85 -19.67 -3.56
N PRO A 296 12.77 -20.92 -3.06
CA PRO A 296 11.69 -21.35 -2.19
C PRO A 296 11.56 -20.54 -0.89
N HIS A 297 12.69 -20.11 -0.29
CA HIS A 297 12.67 -19.29 0.92
C HIS A 297 12.08 -17.89 0.64
N PHE A 298 12.56 -17.24 -0.41
CA PHE A 298 11.98 -15.95 -0.85
C PHE A 298 10.50 -16.10 -1.19
N LEU A 299 10.12 -17.12 -1.97
CA LEU A 299 8.73 -17.34 -2.36
C LEU A 299 7.81 -17.54 -1.15
N ALA A 300 8.15 -18.50 -0.28
CA ALA A 300 7.33 -18.81 0.90
C ALA A 300 7.31 -17.63 1.88
N GLY A 301 8.47 -17.03 2.17
CA GLY A 301 8.59 -15.89 3.07
C GLY A 301 7.76 -14.69 2.57
N LEU A 302 7.94 -14.28 1.32
CA LEU A 302 7.23 -13.12 0.77
C LEU A 302 5.72 -13.38 0.58
N PHE A 303 5.32 -14.60 0.22
CA PHE A 303 3.90 -14.96 0.19
C PHE A 303 3.26 -14.82 1.57
N LEU A 304 3.89 -15.38 2.62
CA LEU A 304 3.41 -15.24 4.00
C LEU A 304 3.44 -13.78 4.48
N LEU A 305 4.44 -12.99 4.06
CA LEU A 305 4.49 -11.56 4.33
C LEU A 305 3.22 -10.86 3.81
N GLY A 306 2.81 -11.18 2.58
CA GLY A 306 1.58 -10.66 1.99
C GLY A 306 0.32 -11.06 2.76
N VAL A 307 0.16 -12.35 3.08
CA VAL A 307 -1.01 -12.87 3.81
C VAL A 307 -1.08 -12.29 5.23
N GLY A 308 0.05 -12.28 5.95
CA GLY A 308 0.13 -11.71 7.29
C GLY A 308 -0.20 -10.22 7.32
N TRP A 309 0.36 -9.47 6.36
CA TRP A 309 0.03 -8.07 6.15
C TRP A 309 -1.47 -7.87 5.93
N ASN A 310 -2.10 -8.67 5.05
CA ASN A 310 -3.53 -8.58 4.76
C ASN A 310 -4.37 -8.68 6.03
N PHE A 311 -4.14 -9.72 6.85
CA PHE A 311 -4.93 -9.98 8.05
C PHE A 311 -4.75 -8.89 9.10
N VAL A 312 -3.50 -8.44 9.35
CA VAL A 312 -3.23 -7.40 10.32
C VAL A 312 -3.73 -6.05 9.83
N PHE A 313 -3.45 -5.66 8.57
CA PHE A 313 -3.78 -4.33 8.05
C PHE A 313 -5.28 -4.12 7.85
N ILE A 314 -6.00 -5.13 7.32
CA ILE A 314 -7.47 -5.06 7.19
C ILE A 314 -8.11 -5.04 8.58
N GLY A 315 -7.62 -5.85 9.52
CA GLY A 315 -8.09 -5.83 10.90
C GLY A 315 -7.83 -4.50 11.59
N ALA A 316 -6.62 -3.94 11.46
CA ALA A 316 -6.26 -2.63 11.99
C ALA A 316 -7.16 -1.52 11.41
N THR A 317 -7.36 -1.52 10.09
CA THR A 317 -8.28 -0.58 9.42
C THR A 317 -9.71 -0.71 9.97
N THR A 318 -10.17 -1.94 10.20
CA THR A 318 -11.49 -2.21 10.80
C THR A 318 -11.57 -1.62 12.21
N LEU A 319 -10.56 -1.88 13.07
CA LEU A 319 -10.51 -1.32 14.43
C LEU A 319 -10.50 0.21 14.44
N VAL A 320 -9.77 0.86 13.53
CA VAL A 320 -9.78 2.32 13.40
C VAL A 320 -11.20 2.83 13.18
N THR A 321 -12.02 2.13 12.37
CA THR A 321 -13.41 2.55 12.11
C THR A 321 -14.32 2.50 13.34
N GLU A 322 -13.96 1.75 14.37
CA GLU A 322 -14.71 1.67 15.63
C GLU A 322 -14.44 2.87 16.57
N THR A 323 -13.44 3.71 16.27
CA THR A 323 -12.94 4.74 17.20
C THR A 323 -13.46 6.14 16.96
N TYR A 324 -14.14 6.38 15.84
CA TYR A 324 -14.58 7.71 15.42
C TYR A 324 -16.04 7.75 14.96
N SER A 325 -16.67 8.92 15.11
CA SER A 325 -17.97 9.23 14.52
C SER A 325 -17.82 9.69 13.04
N PRO A 326 -18.90 9.74 12.25
CA PRO A 326 -18.85 10.23 10.85
C PRO A 326 -18.18 11.60 10.70
N ALA A 327 -18.41 12.53 11.62
CA ALA A 327 -17.81 13.87 11.62
C ALA A 327 -16.29 13.86 11.89
N GLU A 328 -15.78 12.83 12.54
CA GLU A 328 -14.36 12.68 12.93
C GLU A 328 -13.55 11.87 11.94
N LYS A 329 -14.23 11.20 10.98
CA LYS A 329 -13.67 10.24 10.04
C LYS A 329 -12.42 10.77 9.33
N ALA A 330 -12.49 11.94 8.68
CA ALA A 330 -11.41 12.46 7.85
C ALA A 330 -10.12 12.69 8.66
N LYS A 331 -10.22 13.36 9.81
CA LYS A 331 -9.05 13.64 10.64
C LYS A 331 -8.45 12.39 11.28
N THR A 332 -9.31 11.43 11.67
CA THR A 332 -8.85 10.19 12.32
C THR A 332 -8.18 9.27 11.32
N GLN A 333 -8.75 9.11 10.14
CA GLN A 333 -8.15 8.35 9.04
C GLN A 333 -6.88 9.03 8.53
N GLY A 334 -6.91 10.37 8.37
CA GLY A 334 -5.74 11.14 7.95
C GLY A 334 -4.58 10.99 8.93
N PHE A 335 -4.84 11.00 10.23
CA PHE A 335 -3.81 10.79 11.25
C PHE A 335 -3.27 9.35 11.25
N ASN A 336 -4.15 8.35 11.11
CA ASN A 336 -3.73 6.96 10.93
C ASN A 336 -2.82 6.80 9.71
N ASP A 337 -3.24 7.34 8.56
CA ASP A 337 -2.50 7.22 7.31
C ASP A 337 -1.17 8.00 7.36
N LEU A 338 -1.12 9.14 8.07
CA LEU A 338 0.11 9.87 8.31
C LEU A 338 1.15 9.02 9.06
N LEU A 339 0.73 8.30 10.11
CA LEU A 339 1.63 7.45 10.89
C LEU A 339 2.06 6.21 10.09
N VAL A 340 1.14 5.57 9.37
CA VAL A 340 1.44 4.41 8.54
C VAL A 340 2.40 4.80 7.41
N PHE A 341 2.06 5.80 6.60
CA PHE A 341 2.88 6.17 5.44
C PHE A 341 4.15 6.92 5.81
N GLY A 342 4.16 7.61 6.95
CA GLY A 342 5.40 8.15 7.54
C GLY A 342 6.40 7.03 7.85
N THR A 343 5.93 5.95 8.48
CA THR A 343 6.76 4.76 8.74
C THR A 343 7.19 4.08 7.45
N VAL A 344 6.29 3.95 6.46
CA VAL A 344 6.62 3.37 5.16
C VAL A 344 7.71 4.18 4.46
N THR A 345 7.64 5.51 4.52
CA THR A 345 8.69 6.40 3.96
C THR A 345 10.04 6.16 4.65
N LEU A 346 10.05 6.08 5.98
CA LEU A 346 11.27 5.82 6.76
C LEU A 346 11.86 4.43 6.45
N THR A 347 11.00 3.41 6.36
CA THR A 347 11.45 2.04 6.03
C THR A 347 11.99 1.94 4.62
N ALA A 348 11.40 2.64 3.65
CA ALA A 348 11.91 2.70 2.29
C ALA A 348 13.31 3.36 2.22
N LEU A 349 13.48 4.49 2.92
CA LEU A 349 14.76 5.20 2.98
C LEU A 349 15.87 4.36 3.62
N THR A 350 15.55 3.68 4.73
CA THR A 350 16.56 2.94 5.52
C THR A 350 16.83 1.54 4.99
N SER A 351 15.91 0.94 4.22
CA SER A 351 16.00 -0.46 3.79
C SER A 351 17.21 -0.72 2.88
N GLY A 352 17.49 0.18 1.92
CA GLY A 352 18.63 0.05 1.02
C GLY A 352 19.96 0.16 1.76
N TYR A 353 20.10 1.21 2.60
CA TYR A 353 21.28 1.40 3.43
C TYR A 353 21.54 0.20 4.35
N LEU A 354 20.53 -0.25 5.09
CA LEU A 354 20.70 -1.38 6.00
C LEU A 354 20.94 -2.69 5.24
N HIS A 355 20.40 -2.86 4.05
CA HIS A 355 20.66 -4.02 3.21
C HIS A 355 22.14 -4.07 2.76
N GLU A 356 22.68 -2.95 2.31
CA GLU A 356 24.06 -2.85 1.83
C GLU A 356 25.09 -3.15 2.93
N TYR A 357 24.91 -2.55 4.12
CA TYR A 357 25.88 -2.69 5.21
C TYR A 357 25.71 -3.94 6.08
N TYR A 358 24.50 -4.47 6.19
CA TYR A 358 24.17 -5.53 7.16
C TYR A 358 23.50 -6.75 6.54
N GLY A 359 23.13 -6.67 5.27
CA GLY A 359 22.57 -7.77 4.51
C GLY A 359 21.12 -8.12 4.85
N TRP A 360 20.56 -9.08 4.11
CA TRP A 360 19.19 -9.53 4.19
C TRP A 360 18.78 -10.06 5.56
N GLN A 361 19.69 -10.75 6.26
CA GLN A 361 19.39 -11.38 7.55
C GLN A 361 19.06 -10.34 8.63
N LEU A 362 19.83 -9.24 8.74
CA LEU A 362 19.58 -8.22 9.72
C LEU A 362 18.22 -7.55 9.51
N LEU A 363 17.81 -7.32 8.26
CA LEU A 363 16.51 -6.72 7.97
C LEU A 363 15.38 -7.58 8.54
N ASN A 364 15.47 -8.90 8.37
CA ASN A 364 14.48 -9.83 8.91
C ASN A 364 14.50 -9.87 10.44
N ILE A 365 15.67 -9.85 11.07
CA ILE A 365 15.81 -9.79 12.54
C ILE A 365 15.20 -8.49 13.09
N ALA A 366 15.45 -7.36 12.42
CA ALA A 366 15.02 -6.04 12.87
C ALA A 366 13.51 -5.86 12.98
N VAL A 367 12.73 -6.55 12.13
CA VAL A 367 11.27 -6.44 12.15
C VAL A 367 10.61 -7.33 13.22
N LEU A 368 11.26 -8.42 13.66
CA LEU A 368 10.68 -9.41 14.57
C LEU A 368 10.25 -8.82 15.93
N PRO A 369 11.04 -7.97 16.61
CA PRO A 369 10.63 -7.37 17.88
C PRO A 369 9.33 -6.55 17.75
N PHE A 370 9.18 -5.78 16.68
CA PHE A 370 7.99 -4.97 16.45
C PHE A 370 6.76 -5.83 16.18
N ILE A 371 6.90 -6.93 15.42
CA ILE A 371 5.82 -7.90 15.17
C ILE A 371 5.38 -8.55 16.49
N VAL A 372 6.34 -8.96 17.34
CA VAL A 372 6.04 -9.53 18.67
C VAL A 372 5.28 -8.52 19.54
N LEU A 373 5.73 -7.26 19.58
CA LEU A 373 5.05 -6.19 20.34
C LEU A 373 3.63 -5.94 19.79
N ALA A 374 3.43 -5.99 18.48
CA ALA A 374 2.10 -5.86 17.87
C ALA A 374 1.18 -7.03 18.30
N ILE A 375 1.69 -8.27 18.30
CA ILE A 375 0.93 -9.44 18.77
C ILE A 375 0.55 -9.27 20.26
N ILE A 376 1.49 -8.83 21.10
CA ILE A 376 1.22 -8.58 22.53
C ILE A 376 0.12 -7.53 22.69
N ALA A 377 0.20 -6.43 21.95
CA ALA A 377 -0.81 -5.37 22.00
C ALA A 377 -2.21 -5.87 21.53
N ILE A 378 -2.25 -6.69 20.47
CA ILE A 378 -3.49 -7.30 19.96
C ILE A 378 -4.09 -8.24 21.01
N VAL A 379 -3.28 -9.12 21.62
CA VAL A 379 -3.71 -10.04 22.66
C VAL A 379 -4.20 -9.30 23.91
N TRP A 380 -3.50 -8.24 24.30
CA TRP A 380 -3.93 -7.37 25.39
C TRP A 380 -5.29 -6.73 25.12
N LEU A 381 -5.49 -6.17 23.92
CA LEU A 381 -6.79 -5.60 23.54
C LEU A 381 -7.90 -6.66 23.51
N HIS A 382 -7.60 -7.85 22.99
CA HIS A 382 -8.54 -8.97 22.95
C HIS A 382 -9.01 -9.33 24.36
N ARG A 383 -8.07 -9.53 25.31
CA ARG A 383 -8.39 -9.85 26.70
C ARG A 383 -9.16 -8.72 27.40
N SER A 384 -8.77 -7.47 27.18
CA SER A 384 -9.45 -6.31 27.76
C SER A 384 -10.91 -6.16 27.27
N ARG A 385 -11.19 -6.57 26.02
CA ARG A 385 -12.56 -6.59 25.48
C ARG A 385 -13.40 -7.72 26.09
N LEU A 386 -12.82 -8.89 26.33
CA LEU A 386 -13.49 -10.02 27.01
C LEU A 386 -13.78 -9.71 28.49
N ALA A 387 -12.90 -8.97 29.16
CA ALA A 387 -13.06 -8.62 30.57
C ALA A 387 -14.09 -7.50 30.83
N ARG A 388 -14.56 -6.79 29.80
CA ARG A 388 -15.64 -5.80 29.96
C ARG A 388 -16.98 -6.55 29.99
N PRO A 389 -17.74 -6.51 31.10
CA PRO A 389 -19.06 -7.10 31.14
C PRO A 389 -19.92 -6.43 30.05
N VAL A 390 -20.68 -7.23 29.30
CA VAL A 390 -21.74 -6.74 28.43
C VAL A 390 -22.74 -6.02 29.35
N VAL A 391 -22.57 -4.70 29.52
CA VAL A 391 -23.64 -3.90 30.11
C VAL A 391 -24.73 -3.97 29.06
N ALA A 392 -25.71 -4.84 29.35
CA ALA A 392 -26.94 -4.94 28.57
C ALA A 392 -27.52 -3.55 28.45
N ALA A 393 -27.68 -3.09 27.21
CA ALA A 393 -28.52 -1.94 26.93
C ALA A 393 -29.93 -2.32 27.41
N LEU A 394 -30.31 -1.81 28.60
CA LEU A 394 -31.68 -1.67 29.04
C LEU A 394 -32.24 -0.39 28.46
#